data_2929206bf335c546525c5ba45e738a7f
#
_entry.id   2929206bf335c546525c5ba45e738a7f
#
_cell.length_a   1.000
_cell.length_b   1.000
_cell.length_c   1.000
_cell.angle_alpha   90.00
_cell.angle_beta   90.00
_cell.angle_gamma   90.00
#
_symmetry.space_group_name_H-M   'P 1'
#
loop_
_entity.id
_entity.type
_entity.pdbx_description
1 polymer ?
#
loop_
_entity_poly.entity_id
_entity_poly.type
_entity_poly.pdbx_seq_one_letter_code
_entity_poly.pdbx_strand_id
1 'polypeptide(L)'
;MILVTGGTGFIGSKLMQMCKNTIACPSLQNMAEDDIIRIMEKHEVHTIIHTVAISDIGVCQANPEASYLANVQVPVYLAKAAKHAKLICFSSDQVYSGMEEDGPYTEDTVKPNNIYAEHKLEMEQRVLDIVADAVMLRAKWM
;
A
#
# COMPACT_ATOMS: atom_id res chain seq x y z
N MET A 1 -1.00 19.20 0.79
CA MET A 1 -0.20 18.40 1.72
C MET A 1 -0.20 16.92 1.30
N ILE A 2 0.90 16.24 1.46
CA ILE A 2 1.05 14.80 1.18
C ILE A 2 1.08 14.06 2.51
N LEU A 3 0.18 13.10 2.69
CA LEU A 3 0.15 12.22 3.86
C LEU A 3 0.96 10.96 3.58
N VAL A 4 1.97 10.68 4.40
CA VAL A 4 2.80 9.47 4.28
C VAL A 4 2.47 8.53 5.44
N THR A 5 1.93 7.35 5.13
CA THR A 5 1.79 6.29 6.14
C THR A 5 3.10 5.54 6.27
N GLY A 6 3.43 5.09 7.46
CA GLY A 6 4.72 4.44 7.72
C GLY A 6 5.92 5.37 7.63
N GLY A 7 5.75 6.64 8.02
CA GLY A 7 6.80 7.67 7.95
C GLY A 7 8.09 7.37 8.72
N THR A 8 8.07 6.40 9.62
CA THR A 8 9.25 5.93 10.37
C THR A 8 9.91 4.69 9.74
N GLY A 9 9.26 4.08 8.76
CA GLY A 9 9.79 2.91 8.04
C GLY A 9 10.86 3.29 7.01
N PHE A 10 11.47 2.29 6.39
CA PHE A 10 12.57 2.47 5.44
C PHE A 10 12.21 3.40 4.27
N ILE A 11 11.12 3.11 3.57
CA ILE A 11 10.65 3.93 2.44
C ILE A 11 10.04 5.25 2.94
N GLY A 12 9.15 5.17 3.94
CA GLY A 12 8.43 6.34 4.44
C GLY A 12 9.33 7.41 5.00
N SER A 13 10.36 7.05 5.77
CA SER A 13 11.33 8.02 6.30
C SER A 13 12.11 8.74 5.20
N LYS A 14 12.44 8.01 4.13
CA LYS A 14 13.12 8.60 2.98
C LYS A 14 12.22 9.57 2.22
N LEU A 15 10.96 9.21 2.03
CA LEU A 15 9.97 10.11 1.42
C LEU A 15 9.79 11.39 2.24
N MET A 16 9.69 11.27 3.58
CA MET A 16 9.59 12.41 4.49
C MET A 16 10.79 13.37 4.39
N GLN A 17 11.98 12.85 4.10
CA GLN A 17 13.18 13.67 3.91
C GLN A 17 13.25 14.33 2.53
N MET A 18 12.81 13.63 1.49
CA MET A 18 13.00 14.08 0.11
C MET A 18 11.84 14.93 -0.42
N CYS A 19 10.62 14.68 0.05
CA CYS A 19 9.44 15.37 -0.44
C CYS A 19 9.10 16.57 0.45
N LYS A 20 8.80 17.71 -0.19
CA LYS A 20 8.29 18.88 0.52
C LYS A 20 6.79 18.74 0.79
N ASN A 21 6.29 19.45 1.78
CA ASN A 21 4.88 19.46 2.16
C ASN A 21 4.32 18.08 2.50
N THR A 22 5.11 17.29 3.24
CA THR A 22 4.72 15.98 3.74
C THR A 22 4.41 16.03 5.22
N ILE A 23 3.44 15.21 5.63
CA ILE A 23 3.15 14.90 7.03
C ILE A 23 3.13 13.38 7.23
N ALA A 24 3.65 12.94 8.38
CA ALA A 24 3.56 11.53 8.75
C ALA A 24 2.15 11.23 9.27
N CYS A 25 1.54 10.17 8.76
CA CYS A 25 0.33 9.61 9.36
C CYS A 25 0.68 8.95 10.70
N PRO A 26 -0.08 9.19 11.76
CA PRO A 26 0.04 8.39 12.98
C PRO A 26 -0.17 6.90 12.69
N SER A 27 0.19 6.03 13.65
CA SER A 27 -0.02 4.59 13.49
C SER A 27 -1.46 4.26 13.10
N LEU A 28 -1.64 3.49 12.05
CA LEU A 28 -2.95 3.06 11.56
C LEU A 28 -3.57 1.94 12.40
N GLN A 29 -2.84 1.41 13.37
CA GLN A 29 -3.20 0.19 14.09
C GLN A 29 -4.54 0.28 14.84
N ASN A 30 -4.93 1.47 15.29
CA ASN A 30 -6.19 1.71 16.01
C ASN A 30 -6.99 2.86 15.41
N MET A 31 -6.75 3.21 14.15
CA MET A 31 -7.45 4.29 13.46
C MET A 31 -8.69 3.78 12.74
N ALA A 32 -9.79 4.48 12.93
CA ALA A 32 -11.00 4.31 12.13
C ALA A 32 -10.92 5.16 10.84
N GLU A 33 -11.77 4.87 9.88
CA GLU A 33 -11.90 5.65 8.64
C GLU A 33 -12.10 7.15 8.92
N ASP A 34 -12.95 7.49 9.90
CA ASP A 34 -13.21 8.88 10.29
C ASP A 34 -11.97 9.62 10.81
N ASP A 35 -11.07 8.92 11.49
CA ASP A 35 -9.82 9.53 11.99
C ASP A 35 -8.91 9.93 10.82
N ILE A 36 -8.86 9.11 9.79
CA ILE A 36 -8.11 9.40 8.56
C ILE A 36 -8.73 10.61 7.85
N ILE A 37 -10.05 10.64 7.72
CA ILE A 37 -10.79 11.76 7.10
C ILE A 37 -10.48 13.06 7.85
N ARG A 38 -10.52 13.07 9.18
CA ARG A 38 -10.19 14.26 9.98
C ARG A 38 -8.77 14.76 9.76
N ILE A 39 -7.80 13.85 9.66
CA ILE A 39 -6.40 14.21 9.35
C ILE A 39 -6.31 14.83 7.97
N MET A 40 -6.99 14.25 6.99
CA MET A 40 -6.99 14.75 5.62
C MET A 40 -7.59 16.15 5.52
N GLU A 41 -8.70 16.40 6.17
CA GLU A 41 -9.36 17.70 6.21
C GLU A 41 -8.51 18.75 6.93
N LYS A 42 -8.03 18.42 8.14
CA LYS A 42 -7.22 19.31 8.98
C LYS A 42 -5.97 19.81 8.27
N HIS A 43 -5.33 18.95 7.46
CA HIS A 43 -4.07 19.25 6.80
C HIS A 43 -4.19 19.48 5.29
N GLU A 44 -5.41 19.59 4.77
CA GLU A 44 -5.67 19.78 3.34
C GLU A 44 -4.89 18.77 2.48
N VAL A 45 -5.02 17.48 2.83
CA VAL A 45 -4.31 16.40 2.15
C VAL A 45 -4.92 16.16 0.78
N HIS A 46 -4.09 16.23 -0.26
CA HIS A 46 -4.48 15.94 -1.64
C HIS A 46 -3.84 14.65 -2.19
N THR A 47 -2.87 14.08 -1.47
CA THR A 47 -2.17 12.86 -1.89
C THR A 47 -1.83 12.02 -0.65
N ILE A 48 -2.09 10.73 -0.74
CA ILE A 48 -1.66 9.74 0.26
C ILE A 48 -0.63 8.83 -0.39
N ILE A 49 0.53 8.65 0.26
CA ILE A 49 1.51 7.63 -0.10
C ILE A 49 1.53 6.58 1.00
N HIS A 50 1.06 5.38 0.67
CA HIS A 50 0.93 4.28 1.62
C HIS A 50 2.12 3.34 1.54
N THR A 51 2.96 3.34 2.59
CA THR A 51 4.16 2.51 2.65
C THR A 51 4.12 1.42 3.71
N VAL A 52 3.05 1.37 4.54
CA VAL A 52 2.91 0.35 5.58
C VAL A 52 2.57 -1.00 4.98
N ALA A 53 3.34 -2.02 5.33
CA ALA A 53 3.09 -3.40 4.95
C ALA A 53 3.84 -4.37 5.87
N ILE A 54 3.36 -5.61 5.96
CA ILE A 54 4.18 -6.74 6.37
C ILE A 54 4.78 -7.32 5.08
N SER A 55 6.06 -7.10 4.86
CA SER A 55 6.74 -7.44 3.59
C SER A 55 7.56 -8.73 3.64
N ASP A 56 7.70 -9.33 4.80
CA ASP A 56 8.39 -10.61 4.95
C ASP A 56 7.45 -11.76 4.51
N ILE A 57 7.85 -12.47 3.45
CA ILE A 57 7.07 -13.56 2.86
C ILE A 57 6.85 -14.68 3.87
N GLY A 58 7.88 -15.03 4.65
CA GLY A 58 7.81 -16.08 5.67
C GLY A 58 6.84 -15.73 6.80
N VAL A 59 6.86 -14.48 7.26
CA VAL A 59 5.92 -13.97 8.28
C VAL A 59 4.48 -14.02 7.77
N CYS A 60 4.24 -13.58 6.54
CA CYS A 60 2.91 -13.65 5.93
C CYS A 60 2.41 -15.08 5.78
N GLN A 61 3.30 -16.00 5.39
CA GLN A 61 2.97 -17.42 5.26
C GLN A 61 2.65 -18.07 6.61
N ALA A 62 3.38 -17.68 7.66
CA ALA A 62 3.17 -18.19 9.02
C ALA A 62 1.94 -17.58 9.70
N ASN A 63 1.58 -16.34 9.36
CA ASN A 63 0.42 -15.64 9.92
C ASN A 63 -0.39 -14.91 8.83
N PRO A 64 -1.21 -15.67 8.08
CA PRO A 64 -2.03 -15.09 6.99
C PRO A 64 -3.02 -14.04 7.44
N GLU A 65 -3.57 -14.15 8.65
CA GLU A 65 -4.55 -13.18 9.18
C GLU A 65 -3.90 -11.81 9.42
N ALA A 66 -2.74 -11.76 10.04
CA ALA A 66 -2.00 -10.51 10.24
C ALA A 66 -1.54 -9.91 8.91
N SER A 67 -1.10 -10.75 7.97
CA SER A 67 -0.77 -10.34 6.62
C SER A 67 -1.98 -9.71 5.90
N TYR A 68 -3.13 -10.35 5.97
CA TYR A 68 -4.36 -9.85 5.34
C TYR A 68 -4.77 -8.49 5.91
N LEU A 69 -4.77 -8.36 7.24
CA LEU A 69 -5.08 -7.10 7.90
C LEU A 69 -4.17 -5.96 7.43
N ALA A 70 -2.85 -6.16 7.48
CA ALA A 70 -1.88 -5.12 7.13
C ALA A 70 -1.82 -4.83 5.63
N ASN A 71 -1.89 -5.87 4.80
CA ASN A 71 -1.61 -5.78 3.36
C ASN A 71 -2.86 -5.61 2.50
N VAL A 72 -4.05 -5.90 3.01
CA VAL A 72 -5.33 -5.77 2.28
C VAL A 72 -6.28 -4.81 2.99
N GLN A 73 -6.65 -5.08 4.24
CA GLN A 73 -7.70 -4.32 4.93
C GLN A 73 -7.30 -2.87 5.20
N VAL A 74 -6.09 -2.62 5.67
CA VAL A 74 -5.60 -1.26 5.94
C VAL A 74 -5.57 -0.40 4.67
N PRO A 75 -4.99 -0.84 3.54
CA PRO A 75 -5.09 -0.10 2.27
C PRO A 75 -6.53 0.16 1.81
N VAL A 76 -7.44 -0.78 2.02
CA VAL A 76 -8.86 -0.62 1.69
C VAL A 76 -9.51 0.47 2.55
N TYR A 77 -9.21 0.56 3.84
CA TYR A 77 -9.68 1.66 4.69
C TYR A 77 -9.16 3.02 4.21
N LEU A 78 -7.87 3.09 3.85
CA LEU A 78 -7.30 4.30 3.27
C LEU A 78 -7.99 4.70 1.97
N ALA A 79 -8.27 3.74 1.10
CA ALA A 79 -8.99 3.99 -0.15
C ALA A 79 -10.39 4.56 0.09
N LYS A 80 -11.12 4.05 1.07
CA LYS A 80 -12.45 4.56 1.44
C LYS A 80 -12.39 6.00 1.95
N ALA A 81 -11.36 6.33 2.76
CA ALA A 81 -11.15 7.68 3.26
C ALA A 81 -10.64 8.64 2.17
N ALA A 82 -9.89 8.13 1.19
CA ALA A 82 -9.17 8.90 0.18
C ALA A 82 -9.98 9.25 -1.08
N LYS A 83 -11.31 9.21 -1.04
CA LYS A 83 -12.19 9.38 -2.23
C LYS A 83 -11.89 10.60 -3.10
N HIS A 84 -11.30 11.64 -2.55
CA HIS A 84 -10.98 12.89 -3.22
C HIS A 84 -9.48 13.23 -3.24
N ALA A 85 -8.64 12.27 -2.83
CA ALA A 85 -7.19 12.43 -2.83
C ALA A 85 -6.55 11.39 -3.76
N LYS A 86 -5.38 11.73 -4.31
CA LYS A 86 -4.56 10.75 -5.03
C LYS A 86 -4.02 9.71 -4.06
N LEU A 87 -4.23 8.45 -4.33
CA LEU A 87 -3.72 7.34 -3.52
C LEU A 87 -2.63 6.60 -4.29
N ILE A 88 -1.46 6.49 -3.66
CA ILE A 88 -0.32 5.74 -4.18
C ILE A 88 0.00 4.64 -3.17
N CYS A 89 -0.07 3.38 -3.62
CA CYS A 89 0.24 2.21 -2.81
C CYS A 89 1.45 1.47 -3.37
N PHE A 90 2.27 0.93 -2.47
CA PHE A 90 3.34 0.01 -2.85
C PHE A 90 2.79 -1.40 -2.91
N SER A 91 2.81 -1.98 -4.11
CA SER A 91 2.64 -3.40 -4.35
C SER A 91 4.01 -4.07 -4.49
N SER A 92 4.11 -5.21 -5.12
CA SER A 92 5.33 -6.00 -5.18
C SER A 92 5.49 -6.68 -6.52
N ASP A 93 6.73 -6.86 -6.95
CA ASP A 93 7.08 -7.73 -8.08
C ASP A 93 6.76 -9.21 -7.80
N GLN A 94 6.54 -9.57 -6.53
CA GLN A 94 6.12 -10.92 -6.13
C GLN A 94 4.74 -11.33 -6.68
N VAL A 95 3.96 -10.40 -7.22
CA VAL A 95 2.69 -10.71 -7.92
C VAL A 95 2.93 -11.47 -9.24
N TYR A 96 4.15 -11.44 -9.76
CA TYR A 96 4.60 -12.25 -10.87
C TYR A 96 5.14 -13.60 -10.40
N SER A 97 5.19 -14.61 -11.28
CA SER A 97 5.67 -15.95 -10.92
C SER A 97 7.15 -15.99 -10.53
N GLY A 98 7.96 -15.08 -11.06
CA GLY A 98 9.43 -15.12 -10.95
C GLY A 98 10.09 -16.17 -11.84
N MET A 99 9.33 -16.92 -12.62
CA MET A 99 9.84 -17.96 -13.51
C MET A 99 10.28 -17.36 -14.85
N GLU A 100 11.42 -17.81 -15.39
CA GLU A 100 11.97 -17.30 -16.64
C GLU A 100 11.05 -17.57 -17.85
N GLU A 101 10.42 -18.74 -17.87
CA GLU A 101 9.50 -19.14 -18.93
C GLU A 101 8.23 -18.28 -19.00
N ASP A 102 7.84 -17.63 -17.93
CA ASP A 102 6.68 -16.72 -17.88
C ASP A 102 7.03 -15.28 -18.29
N GLY A 103 8.32 -14.97 -18.48
CA GLY A 103 8.79 -13.63 -18.88
C GLY A 103 8.87 -13.44 -20.39
N PRO A 104 9.04 -12.20 -20.86
CA PRO A 104 9.03 -10.96 -20.07
C PRO A 104 7.64 -10.64 -19.54
N TYR A 105 7.57 -10.10 -18.31
CA TYR A 105 6.30 -9.81 -17.65
C TYR A 105 5.68 -8.49 -18.14
N THR A 106 4.36 -8.51 -18.27
CA THR A 106 3.53 -7.31 -18.45
C THR A 106 2.68 -7.10 -17.18
N GLU A 107 2.04 -5.95 -17.05
CA GLU A 107 1.19 -5.65 -15.90
C GLU A 107 0.04 -6.65 -15.74
N ASP A 108 -0.41 -7.28 -16.82
CA ASP A 108 -1.52 -8.23 -16.83
C ASP A 108 -1.10 -9.69 -16.56
N THR A 109 0.19 -10.01 -16.63
CA THR A 109 0.69 -11.39 -16.47
C THR A 109 1.01 -11.73 -15.02
N VAL A 110 0.05 -11.55 -14.13
CA VAL A 110 0.19 -11.84 -12.71
C VAL A 110 -0.01 -13.32 -12.41
N LYS A 111 0.85 -13.87 -11.56
CA LYS A 111 0.80 -15.26 -11.12
C LYS A 111 1.45 -15.38 -9.74
N PRO A 112 0.77 -14.92 -8.67
CA PRO A 112 1.31 -14.97 -7.31
C PRO A 112 1.48 -16.42 -6.85
N ASN A 113 2.56 -16.71 -6.15
CA ASN A 113 2.88 -18.06 -5.68
C ASN A 113 3.11 -18.15 -4.16
N ASN A 114 2.76 -17.13 -3.42
CA ASN A 114 2.81 -17.10 -1.96
C ASN A 114 1.72 -16.17 -1.39
N ILE A 115 1.44 -16.29 -0.10
CA ILE A 115 0.38 -15.53 0.57
C ILE A 115 0.61 -14.02 0.50
N TYR A 116 1.84 -13.56 0.71
CA TYR A 116 2.17 -12.15 0.58
C TYR A 116 1.80 -11.60 -0.80
N ALA A 117 2.19 -12.30 -1.86
CA ALA A 117 1.90 -11.91 -3.24
C ALA A 117 0.40 -11.92 -3.55
N GLU A 118 -0.33 -12.94 -3.08
CA GLU A 118 -1.79 -13.03 -3.22
C GLU A 118 -2.49 -11.84 -2.54
N HIS A 119 -2.06 -11.50 -1.32
CA HIS A 119 -2.60 -10.35 -0.60
C HIS A 119 -2.27 -9.03 -1.28
N LYS A 120 -1.06 -8.86 -1.80
CA LYS A 120 -0.70 -7.66 -2.56
C LYS A 120 -1.55 -7.51 -3.83
N LEU A 121 -1.78 -8.58 -4.56
CA LEU A 121 -2.64 -8.57 -5.74
C LEU A 121 -4.10 -8.27 -5.39
N GLU A 122 -4.63 -8.86 -4.33
CA GLU A 122 -5.99 -8.56 -3.86
C GLU A 122 -6.11 -7.10 -3.43
N MET A 123 -5.11 -6.56 -2.74
CA MET A 123 -5.04 -5.14 -2.38
C MET A 123 -5.15 -4.24 -3.62
N GLU A 124 -4.38 -4.52 -4.68
CA GLU A 124 -4.46 -3.77 -5.93
C GLU A 124 -5.89 -3.74 -6.48
N GLN A 125 -6.52 -4.90 -6.58
CA GLN A 125 -7.87 -5.05 -7.14
C GLN A 125 -8.90 -4.31 -6.30
N ARG A 126 -8.90 -4.50 -4.98
CA ARG A 126 -9.88 -3.90 -4.08
C ARG A 126 -9.73 -2.39 -3.95
N VAL A 127 -8.51 -1.89 -3.91
CA VAL A 127 -8.25 -0.45 -3.84
C VAL A 127 -8.67 0.24 -5.15
N LEU A 128 -8.33 -0.35 -6.30
CA LEU A 128 -8.72 0.20 -7.61
C LEU A 128 -10.23 0.18 -7.84
N ASP A 129 -10.95 -0.77 -7.25
CA ASP A 129 -12.43 -0.77 -7.29
C ASP A 129 -13.04 0.42 -6.54
N ILE A 130 -12.34 0.96 -5.53
CA ILE A 130 -12.80 2.10 -4.73
C ILE A 130 -12.28 3.42 -5.29
N VAL A 131 -10.99 3.47 -5.65
CA VAL A 131 -10.29 4.64 -6.18
C VAL A 131 -9.69 4.26 -7.54
N ALA A 132 -10.46 4.45 -8.60
CA ALA A 132 -10.09 3.97 -9.95
C ALA A 132 -8.79 4.56 -10.49
N ASP A 133 -8.39 5.76 -10.04
CA ASP A 133 -7.15 6.42 -10.43
C ASP A 133 -6.00 6.27 -9.42
N ALA A 134 -6.13 5.36 -8.45
CA ALA A 134 -5.04 4.99 -7.56
C ALA A 134 -3.85 4.42 -8.35
N VAL A 135 -2.65 4.65 -7.83
CA VAL A 135 -1.42 4.14 -8.43
C VAL A 135 -0.87 2.98 -7.60
N MET A 136 -0.62 1.85 -8.26
CA MET A 136 0.01 0.68 -7.66
C MET A 136 1.45 0.55 -8.18
N LEU A 137 2.42 0.70 -7.28
CA LEU A 137 3.84 0.58 -7.61
C LEU A 137 4.31 -0.85 -7.25
N ARG A 138 4.48 -1.69 -8.24
CA ARG A 138 5.02 -3.05 -8.07
C ARG A 138 6.54 -2.98 -7.92
N ALA A 139 6.97 -2.60 -6.73
CA ALA A 139 8.38 -2.43 -6.44
C ALA A 139 9.07 -3.77 -6.23
N LYS A 140 10.28 -3.88 -6.78
CA LYS A 140 11.23 -4.91 -6.42
C LYS A 140 11.86 -4.56 -5.07
N TRP A 141 12.40 -5.56 -4.37
CA TRP A 141 13.17 -5.33 -3.14
C TRP A 141 14.23 -4.23 -3.34
N MET A 142 14.17 -3.27 -2.49
CA MET A 142 15.09 -2.13 -2.50
C MET A 142 16.05 -2.18 -1.32
#